data_6315139d11fe70e9725f65f47320bfb5
#
_entry.id   6315139d11fe70e9725f65f47320bfb5
#
_cell.length_a   1.000
_cell.length_b   1.000
_cell.length_c   1.000
_cell.angle_alpha   90.00
_cell.angle_beta   90.00
_cell.angle_gamma   90.00
#
_symmetry.space_group_name_H-M   'P 1'
#
loop_
_entity.id
_entity.type
_entity.pdbx_description
1 polymer ?
#
loop_
_entity_poly.entity_id
_entity_poly.type
_entity_poly.pdbx_seq_one_letter_code
_entity_poly.pdbx_strand_id
1 'polypeptide(L)'
;VAASRPLVLLHGYSSEGRAFAPWRRALIEAGWTAEQLITVSYESLTNEVSVRDIAEGLDTLLRQRAGLADDAPFDVMVHSTGMLVLRAWLTRRGATASRLARIKHVIALAPATFGSPLAHKGRSFLGALVKGRKALGPDFLEAGDMVLDALELGGRFAWELADVDLFGAQPFYDWSRETPYTFVFCGTRGYRGLSAVANSPGTDGTVRWAGCALNSRRVTLDLTNECDDDARVRAMAWTQEDVPLHPIAGIDHGSILSAPPPVLVQLVVDALRVSSRQGYERWSVDAERLVRDTREAMVPWQQFLVRAVDERGDGIRDWNLQLALREGSTLTPFAQDVHVYGRDPSYRCFHVNLSRLKDPALLTARPRNLTAQLYASTGTQRVWYTGARADSPPLESPNRAGTWRGSLDLSSILPGGAIRFFYPFTTTFVEVRLDRDPLTGDGMVIRLDPS
;
A
#
# COMPACT_ATOMS: atom_id res chain seq x y z
N VAL A 1 -9.62 2.69 -34.25
CA VAL A 1 -10.62 1.67 -33.89
C VAL A 1 -11.31 2.18 -32.67
N ALA A 2 -12.64 2.39 -32.74
CA ALA A 2 -13.44 2.83 -31.60
C ALA A 2 -13.27 1.85 -30.44
N ALA A 3 -13.19 2.35 -29.21
CA ALA A 3 -13.18 1.53 -28.01
C ALA A 3 -14.48 0.72 -27.98
N SER A 4 -14.35 -0.59 -27.94
CA SER A 4 -15.51 -1.49 -28.04
C SER A 4 -16.16 -1.81 -26.69
N ARG A 5 -15.48 -1.44 -25.58
CA ARG A 5 -15.91 -1.79 -24.22
C ARG A 5 -16.32 -0.58 -23.40
N PRO A 6 -17.27 -0.73 -22.48
CA PRO A 6 -17.57 0.27 -21.47
C PRO A 6 -16.35 0.54 -20.57
N LEU A 7 -16.16 1.78 -20.14
CA LEU A 7 -15.16 2.21 -19.19
C LEU A 7 -15.84 2.74 -17.92
N VAL A 8 -15.63 2.04 -16.82
CA VAL A 8 -16.18 2.40 -15.51
C VAL A 8 -15.21 3.35 -14.79
N LEU A 9 -15.71 4.49 -14.33
CA LEU A 9 -14.94 5.55 -13.67
C LEU A 9 -15.30 5.57 -12.18
N LEU A 10 -14.33 5.23 -11.30
CA LEU A 10 -14.46 5.20 -9.85
C LEU A 10 -13.66 6.32 -9.21
N HIS A 11 -14.36 7.25 -8.55
CA HIS A 11 -13.73 8.39 -7.88
C HIS A 11 -13.10 8.04 -6.53
N GLY A 12 -12.39 9.02 -5.94
CA GLY A 12 -11.78 8.92 -4.63
C GLY A 12 -12.70 9.34 -3.47
N TYR A 13 -12.14 9.34 -2.27
CA TYR A 13 -12.79 9.80 -1.04
C TYR A 13 -13.26 11.26 -1.15
N SER A 14 -14.44 11.55 -0.60
CA SER A 14 -15.05 12.89 -0.60
C SER A 14 -15.14 13.56 -1.97
N SER A 15 -15.20 12.76 -3.03
CA SER A 15 -15.34 13.23 -4.42
C SER A 15 -16.68 12.74 -4.97
N GLU A 16 -17.05 13.27 -6.12
CA GLU A 16 -18.23 12.83 -6.85
C GLU A 16 -17.84 12.44 -8.28
N GLY A 17 -18.71 11.68 -8.95
CA GLY A 17 -18.49 11.27 -10.33
C GLY A 17 -18.20 12.41 -11.30
N ARG A 18 -18.73 13.61 -11.02
CA ARG A 18 -18.46 14.84 -11.80
C ARG A 18 -16.97 15.25 -11.82
N ALA A 19 -16.17 14.77 -10.88
CA ALA A 19 -14.74 15.04 -10.86
C ALA A 19 -14.01 14.45 -12.09
N PHE A 20 -14.60 13.45 -12.76
CA PHE A 20 -14.10 12.90 -14.01
C PHE A 20 -14.49 13.70 -15.26
N ALA A 21 -15.16 14.84 -15.15
CA ALA A 21 -15.59 15.61 -16.32
C ALA A 21 -14.46 15.97 -17.31
N PRO A 22 -13.23 16.34 -16.87
CA PRO A 22 -12.12 16.57 -17.78
C PRO A 22 -11.70 15.29 -18.52
N TRP A 23 -11.62 14.17 -17.82
CA TRP A 23 -11.31 12.87 -18.42
C TRP A 23 -12.39 12.40 -19.41
N ARG A 24 -13.67 12.57 -19.07
CA ARG A 24 -14.75 12.25 -19.98
C ARG A 24 -14.64 13.02 -21.30
N ARG A 25 -14.33 14.32 -21.24
CA ARG A 25 -14.09 15.15 -22.43
C ARG A 25 -12.93 14.59 -23.26
N ALA A 26 -11.79 14.40 -22.64
CA ALA A 26 -10.59 13.91 -23.32
C ALA A 26 -10.80 12.53 -23.97
N LEU A 27 -11.53 11.63 -23.30
CA LEU A 27 -11.85 10.31 -23.84
C LEU A 27 -12.85 10.38 -25.00
N ILE A 28 -13.84 11.27 -24.95
CA ILE A 28 -14.77 11.49 -26.07
C ILE A 28 -14.01 12.05 -27.29
N GLU A 29 -13.11 13.00 -27.09
CA GLU A 29 -12.21 13.51 -28.14
C GLU A 29 -11.31 12.40 -28.71
N ALA A 30 -10.94 11.42 -27.92
CA ALA A 30 -10.14 10.26 -28.34
C ALA A 30 -10.97 9.11 -28.95
N GLY A 31 -12.31 9.25 -29.05
CA GLY A 31 -13.19 8.34 -29.78
C GLY A 31 -14.12 7.45 -28.94
N TRP A 32 -14.20 7.66 -27.60
CA TRP A 32 -15.23 7.01 -26.78
C TRP A 32 -16.58 7.72 -26.94
N THR A 33 -17.67 6.98 -26.86
CA THR A 33 -19.00 7.60 -26.79
C THR A 33 -19.35 7.94 -25.34
N ALA A 34 -20.29 8.87 -25.13
CA ALA A 34 -20.72 9.26 -23.79
C ALA A 34 -21.34 8.08 -23.01
N GLU A 35 -22.02 7.18 -23.72
CA GLU A 35 -22.67 5.97 -23.17
C GLU A 35 -21.68 4.91 -22.71
N GLN A 36 -20.50 4.85 -23.34
CA GLN A 36 -19.44 3.94 -22.94
C GLN A 36 -18.73 4.39 -21.65
N LEU A 37 -18.83 5.66 -21.28
CA LEU A 37 -18.18 6.24 -20.11
C LEU A 37 -19.13 6.23 -18.91
N ILE A 38 -19.01 5.21 -18.06
CA ILE A 38 -19.91 4.97 -16.93
C ILE A 38 -19.27 5.52 -15.66
N THR A 39 -19.79 6.63 -15.17
CA THR A 39 -19.32 7.23 -13.93
C THR A 39 -20.11 6.67 -12.76
N VAL A 40 -19.41 6.13 -11.76
CA VAL A 40 -19.99 5.65 -10.52
C VAL A 40 -19.78 6.70 -9.44
N SER A 41 -20.85 7.07 -8.73
CA SER A 41 -20.79 7.90 -7.54
C SER A 41 -21.21 7.08 -6.32
N TYR A 42 -20.53 7.28 -5.20
CA TYR A 42 -20.82 6.59 -3.94
C TYR A 42 -20.57 7.52 -2.75
N GLU A 43 -21.28 7.26 -1.66
CA GLU A 43 -21.12 7.99 -0.42
C GLU A 43 -19.94 7.44 0.36
N SER A 44 -18.97 8.28 0.67
CA SER A 44 -17.77 7.92 1.44
C SER A 44 -17.66 8.64 2.79
N LEU A 45 -18.62 9.50 3.09
CA LEU A 45 -18.59 10.39 4.25
C LEU A 45 -19.47 9.91 5.41
N THR A 46 -20.28 8.87 5.23
CA THR A 46 -21.11 8.30 6.32
C THR A 46 -20.30 7.35 7.20
N ASN A 47 -20.59 7.30 8.49
CA ASN A 47 -19.91 6.40 9.44
C ASN A 47 -20.36 4.95 9.34
N GLU A 48 -21.41 4.66 8.57
CA GLU A 48 -22.07 3.36 8.49
C GLU A 48 -21.62 2.53 7.28
N VAL A 49 -20.99 3.18 6.28
CA VAL A 49 -20.63 2.55 5.01
C VAL A 49 -19.14 2.22 4.98
N SER A 50 -18.82 0.96 4.77
CA SER A 50 -17.44 0.49 4.55
C SER A 50 -17.07 0.47 3.08
N VAL A 51 -15.77 0.38 2.79
CA VAL A 51 -15.26 0.14 1.41
C VAL A 51 -15.82 -1.15 0.83
N ARG A 52 -16.09 -2.17 1.67
CA ARG A 52 -16.70 -3.44 1.24
C ARG A 52 -18.14 -3.25 0.81
N ASP A 53 -18.92 -2.43 1.52
CA ASP A 53 -20.31 -2.14 1.16
C ASP A 53 -20.37 -1.37 -0.17
N ILE A 54 -19.45 -0.42 -0.38
CA ILE A 54 -19.33 0.30 -1.65
C ILE A 54 -19.00 -0.69 -2.78
N ALA A 55 -18.10 -1.63 -2.55
CA ALA A 55 -17.73 -2.65 -3.52
C ALA A 55 -18.90 -3.58 -3.89
N GLU A 56 -19.74 -3.96 -2.93
CA GLU A 56 -20.95 -4.76 -3.18
C GLU A 56 -22.05 -3.93 -3.89
N GLY A 57 -22.19 -2.67 -3.53
CA GLY A 57 -23.05 -1.73 -4.25
C GLY A 57 -22.61 -1.57 -5.72
N LEU A 58 -21.30 -1.50 -5.97
CA LEU A 58 -20.74 -1.50 -7.31
C LEU A 58 -21.15 -2.75 -8.09
N ASP A 59 -21.03 -3.94 -7.51
CA ASP A 59 -21.41 -5.19 -8.16
C ASP A 59 -22.89 -5.19 -8.57
N THR A 60 -23.74 -4.72 -7.68
CA THR A 60 -25.19 -4.61 -7.94
C THR A 60 -25.49 -3.65 -9.10
N LEU A 61 -24.85 -2.46 -9.12
CA LEU A 61 -25.01 -1.49 -10.18
C LEU A 61 -24.52 -1.99 -11.54
N LEU A 62 -23.37 -2.68 -11.56
CA LEU A 62 -22.81 -3.26 -12.79
C LEU A 62 -23.75 -4.31 -13.38
N ARG A 63 -24.39 -5.13 -12.55
CA ARG A 63 -25.37 -6.16 -13.00
C ARG A 63 -26.67 -5.55 -13.54
N GLN A 64 -27.08 -4.43 -13.00
CA GLN A 64 -28.30 -3.73 -13.42
C GLN A 64 -28.10 -2.89 -14.69
N ARG A 65 -26.87 -2.58 -15.06
CA ARG A 65 -26.54 -1.74 -16.21
C ARG A 65 -26.59 -2.54 -17.51
N ALA A 66 -27.39 -2.10 -18.47
CA ALA A 66 -27.37 -2.66 -19.81
C ALA A 66 -25.97 -2.59 -20.43
N GLY A 67 -25.49 -3.70 -20.98
CA GLY A 67 -24.13 -3.85 -21.54
C GLY A 67 -23.04 -4.20 -20.51
N LEU A 68 -23.36 -4.26 -19.22
CA LEU A 68 -22.48 -4.74 -18.13
C LEU A 68 -23.10 -5.89 -17.34
N ALA A 69 -24.30 -6.34 -17.70
CA ALA A 69 -24.93 -7.49 -17.09
C ALA A 69 -24.09 -8.76 -17.35
N ASP A 70 -24.20 -9.71 -16.41
CA ASP A 70 -23.55 -11.02 -16.49
C ASP A 70 -22.01 -10.92 -16.64
N ASP A 71 -21.42 -11.60 -17.62
CA ASP A 71 -19.98 -11.69 -17.82
C ASP A 71 -19.41 -10.68 -18.83
N ALA A 72 -20.15 -9.64 -19.16
CA ALA A 72 -19.70 -8.64 -20.13
C ALA A 72 -18.37 -7.97 -19.67
N PRO A 73 -17.35 -7.95 -20.53
CA PRO A 73 -16.06 -7.36 -20.20
C PRO A 73 -16.14 -5.82 -20.24
N PHE A 74 -15.39 -5.18 -19.34
CA PHE A 74 -15.25 -3.73 -19.25
C PHE A 74 -13.85 -3.30 -18.85
N ASP A 75 -13.56 -2.03 -19.01
CA ASP A 75 -12.35 -1.37 -18.53
C ASP A 75 -12.69 -0.54 -17.29
N VAL A 76 -11.73 -0.31 -16.41
CA VAL A 76 -11.93 0.50 -15.22
C VAL A 76 -10.84 1.55 -15.05
N MET A 77 -11.25 2.77 -14.74
CA MET A 77 -10.35 3.86 -14.32
C MET A 77 -10.68 4.24 -12.90
N VAL A 78 -9.70 4.13 -12.02
CA VAL A 78 -9.85 4.45 -10.60
C VAL A 78 -8.99 5.65 -10.22
N HIS A 79 -9.46 6.44 -9.26
CA HIS A 79 -8.68 7.50 -8.65
C HIS A 79 -8.66 7.33 -7.12
N SER A 80 -7.48 7.47 -6.50
CA SER A 80 -7.35 7.50 -5.04
C SER A 80 -7.99 6.27 -4.35
N THR A 81 -8.95 6.48 -3.45
CA THR A 81 -9.73 5.44 -2.74
C THR A 81 -10.49 4.51 -3.69
N GLY A 82 -10.81 4.94 -4.91
CA GLY A 82 -11.42 4.07 -5.92
C GLY A 82 -10.63 2.79 -6.15
N MET A 83 -9.31 2.81 -5.93
CA MET A 83 -8.49 1.60 -5.98
C MET A 83 -8.81 0.61 -4.85
N LEU A 84 -9.07 1.07 -3.63
CA LEU A 84 -9.49 0.19 -2.54
C LEU A 84 -10.88 -0.42 -2.79
N VAL A 85 -11.78 0.34 -3.39
CA VAL A 85 -13.11 -0.16 -3.80
C VAL A 85 -12.94 -1.27 -4.85
N LEU A 86 -12.12 -1.04 -5.87
CA LEU A 86 -11.83 -2.04 -6.90
C LEU A 86 -11.20 -3.31 -6.31
N ARG A 87 -10.19 -3.15 -5.46
CA ARG A 87 -9.51 -4.28 -4.80
C ARG A 87 -10.49 -5.05 -3.92
N ALA A 88 -11.33 -4.38 -3.12
CA ALA A 88 -12.36 -5.02 -2.29
C ALA A 88 -13.37 -5.78 -3.15
N TRP A 89 -13.78 -5.24 -4.30
CA TRP A 89 -14.66 -5.92 -5.23
C TRP A 89 -14.01 -7.17 -5.82
N LEU A 90 -12.75 -7.10 -6.24
CA LEU A 90 -12.01 -8.24 -6.82
C LEU A 90 -11.71 -9.35 -5.80
N THR A 91 -11.42 -9.00 -4.55
CA THR A 91 -10.99 -9.94 -3.51
C THR A 91 -12.14 -10.63 -2.79
N ARG A 92 -13.38 -10.39 -3.17
CA ARG A 92 -14.54 -11.02 -2.54
C ARG A 92 -14.49 -12.55 -2.70
N ARG A 93 -14.53 -13.24 -1.57
CA ARG A 93 -14.51 -14.71 -1.54
C ARG A 93 -15.63 -15.31 -2.40
N GLY A 94 -15.27 -16.25 -3.27
CA GLY A 94 -16.20 -16.96 -4.16
C GLY A 94 -16.55 -16.21 -5.44
N ALA A 95 -16.12 -14.94 -5.63
CA ALA A 95 -16.42 -14.16 -6.82
C ALA A 95 -15.17 -13.70 -7.60
N THR A 96 -13.97 -13.94 -7.06
CA THR A 96 -12.70 -13.42 -7.60
C THR A 96 -12.48 -13.79 -9.08
N ALA A 97 -12.57 -15.07 -9.43
CA ALA A 97 -12.29 -15.51 -10.80
C ALA A 97 -13.25 -14.91 -11.82
N SER A 98 -14.56 -14.89 -11.52
CA SER A 98 -15.57 -14.31 -12.42
C SER A 98 -15.41 -12.79 -12.58
N ARG A 99 -15.07 -12.09 -11.48
CA ARG A 99 -14.86 -10.63 -11.51
C ARG A 99 -13.58 -10.24 -12.24
N LEU A 100 -12.48 -10.98 -12.04
CA LEU A 100 -11.22 -10.77 -12.78
C LEU A 100 -11.40 -10.96 -14.30
N ALA A 101 -12.12 -12.00 -14.72
CA ALA A 101 -12.36 -12.28 -16.13
C ALA A 101 -13.07 -11.12 -16.87
N ARG A 102 -13.86 -10.32 -16.15
CA ARG A 102 -14.59 -9.18 -16.69
C ARG A 102 -13.74 -7.94 -16.94
N ILE A 103 -12.67 -7.71 -16.16
CA ILE A 103 -11.83 -6.51 -16.31
C ILE A 103 -10.74 -6.78 -17.33
N LYS A 104 -10.61 -5.89 -18.33
CA LYS A 104 -9.54 -5.96 -19.32
C LYS A 104 -8.42 -4.97 -19.08
N HIS A 105 -8.76 -3.75 -18.61
CA HIS A 105 -7.78 -2.74 -18.25
C HIS A 105 -8.11 -2.13 -16.90
N VAL A 106 -7.07 -1.88 -16.11
CA VAL A 106 -7.12 -1.04 -14.91
C VAL A 106 -6.22 0.17 -15.12
N ILE A 107 -6.83 1.34 -15.19
CA ILE A 107 -6.12 2.62 -15.18
C ILE A 107 -6.21 3.20 -13.78
N ALA A 108 -5.09 3.22 -13.06
CA ALA A 108 -5.02 3.69 -11.68
C ALA A 108 -4.33 5.07 -11.61
N LEU A 109 -5.13 6.10 -11.35
CA LEU A 109 -4.69 7.48 -11.22
C LEU A 109 -4.46 7.81 -9.73
N ALA A 110 -3.22 8.05 -9.33
CA ALA A 110 -2.83 8.33 -7.94
C ALA A 110 -3.53 7.40 -6.93
N PRO A 111 -3.47 6.05 -7.13
CA PRO A 111 -4.26 5.13 -6.34
C PRO A 111 -3.77 5.06 -4.89
N ALA A 112 -4.69 5.05 -3.93
CA ALA A 112 -4.40 4.81 -2.52
C ALA A 112 -4.29 3.31 -2.24
N THR A 113 -3.41 2.60 -2.97
CA THR A 113 -3.31 1.14 -2.97
C THR A 113 -3.11 0.55 -1.57
N PHE A 114 -2.34 1.23 -0.72
CA PHE A 114 -2.08 0.84 0.67
C PHE A 114 -2.47 1.92 1.68
N GLY A 115 -3.40 2.78 1.31
CA GLY A 115 -3.89 3.87 2.14
C GLY A 115 -3.17 5.20 1.93
N SER A 116 -3.39 6.13 2.85
CA SER A 116 -2.88 7.50 2.78
C SER A 116 -2.42 8.00 4.16
N PRO A 117 -1.26 8.69 4.25
CA PRO A 117 -0.82 9.30 5.50
C PRO A 117 -1.78 10.38 6.01
N LEU A 118 -2.68 10.89 5.17
CA LEU A 118 -3.66 11.89 5.56
C LEU A 118 -4.87 11.30 6.31
N ALA A 119 -5.15 10.01 6.18
CA ALA A 119 -6.23 9.36 6.92
C ALA A 119 -6.07 9.54 8.44
N HIS A 120 -4.83 9.46 8.93
CA HIS A 120 -4.50 9.65 10.33
C HIS A 120 -4.64 11.11 10.84
N LYS A 121 -4.42 12.09 9.97
CA LYS A 121 -4.54 13.52 10.35
C LYS A 121 -5.99 13.95 10.65
N GLY A 122 -6.91 13.02 10.50
CA GLY A 122 -8.29 13.16 10.96
C GLY A 122 -9.25 13.74 9.94
N ARG A 123 -10.51 13.60 10.28
CA ARG A 123 -11.71 13.93 9.49
C ARG A 123 -11.70 15.36 8.94
N SER A 124 -11.29 16.32 9.78
CA SER A 124 -11.29 17.74 9.44
C SER A 124 -10.28 18.11 8.36
N PHE A 125 -9.15 17.43 8.31
CA PHE A 125 -8.07 17.78 7.41
C PHE A 125 -8.29 17.26 5.97
N LEU A 126 -8.72 16.01 5.82
CA LEU A 126 -9.09 15.43 4.52
C LEU A 126 -10.28 16.14 3.90
N GLY A 127 -11.28 16.48 4.71
CA GLY A 127 -12.44 17.25 4.27
C GLY A 127 -12.07 18.65 3.77
N ALA A 128 -11.16 19.34 4.46
CA ALA A 128 -10.69 20.69 4.07
C ALA A 128 -9.90 20.67 2.76
N LEU A 129 -9.08 19.65 2.54
CA LEU A 129 -8.27 19.47 1.34
C LEU A 129 -9.09 19.22 0.08
N VAL A 130 -10.15 18.40 0.20
CA VAL A 130 -10.95 17.94 -0.94
C VAL A 130 -12.07 18.92 -1.27
N LYS A 131 -12.71 19.54 -0.27
CA LYS A 131 -13.87 20.43 -0.48
C LYS A 131 -13.51 21.85 -0.97
N GLY A 132 -12.24 22.23 -1.00
CA GLY A 132 -11.78 23.51 -1.51
C GLY A 132 -12.80 24.64 -1.35
N ARG A 133 -12.57 25.64 -0.47
CA ARG A 133 -13.23 26.96 -0.33
C ARG A 133 -14.78 27.07 -0.23
N LYS A 134 -15.60 26.02 -0.36
CA LYS A 134 -17.04 26.20 -0.51
C LYS A 134 -17.97 25.66 0.59
N ALA A 135 -17.48 25.01 1.62
CA ALA A 135 -18.41 24.51 2.64
C ALA A 135 -17.81 24.49 4.04
N LEU A 136 -18.02 25.55 4.77
CA LEU A 136 -18.13 25.54 6.23
C LEU A 136 -19.60 25.20 6.55
N GLY A 137 -19.95 23.93 6.57
CA GLY A 137 -21.28 23.42 6.92
C GLY A 137 -21.19 22.27 7.92
N PRO A 138 -22.31 21.85 8.56
CA PRO A 138 -22.33 20.75 9.55
C PRO A 138 -21.76 19.44 9.01
N ASP A 139 -21.85 19.17 7.72
CA ASP A 139 -21.34 17.97 7.03
C ASP A 139 -19.79 17.88 7.04
N PHE A 140 -19.10 18.90 7.53
CA PHE A 140 -17.64 18.91 7.67
C PHE A 140 -17.13 17.93 8.72
N LEU A 141 -17.99 17.50 9.65
CA LEU A 141 -17.66 16.57 10.75
C LEU A 141 -17.96 15.10 10.42
N GLU A 142 -18.67 14.84 9.33
CA GLU A 142 -19.05 13.49 8.92
C GLU A 142 -18.06 12.94 7.88
N ALA A 143 -16.89 12.52 8.34
CA ALA A 143 -16.00 11.70 7.56
C ALA A 143 -16.24 10.24 7.94
N GLY A 144 -16.64 9.41 6.98
CA GLY A 144 -16.96 8.01 7.23
C GLY A 144 -15.83 7.26 7.91
N ASP A 145 -15.98 6.95 9.17
CA ASP A 145 -14.97 6.29 10.00
C ASP A 145 -14.49 4.97 9.40
N MET A 146 -15.41 4.22 8.79
CA MET A 146 -15.09 2.92 8.19
C MET A 146 -14.27 3.05 6.91
N VAL A 147 -14.54 4.08 6.10
CA VAL A 147 -13.76 4.36 4.89
C VAL A 147 -12.40 4.94 5.26
N LEU A 148 -12.33 5.80 6.28
CA LEU A 148 -11.06 6.35 6.77
C LEU A 148 -10.19 5.25 7.40
N ASP A 149 -10.79 4.31 8.11
CA ASP A 149 -10.08 3.17 8.66
C ASP A 149 -9.48 2.28 7.56
N ALA A 150 -10.23 2.05 6.49
CA ALA A 150 -9.72 1.33 5.33
C ALA A 150 -8.62 2.10 4.58
N LEU A 151 -8.64 3.45 4.64
CA LEU A 151 -7.62 4.34 4.09
C LEU A 151 -6.41 4.51 5.00
N GLU A 152 -6.49 4.04 6.25
CA GLU A 152 -5.39 4.14 7.20
C GLU A 152 -4.16 3.43 6.64
N LEU A 153 -3.04 4.15 6.63
CA LEU A 153 -1.83 3.74 5.93
C LEU A 153 -1.25 2.44 6.48
N GLY A 154 -1.23 1.40 5.66
CA GLY A 154 -0.72 0.09 6.06
C GLY A 154 -1.56 -0.62 7.12
N GLY A 155 -2.79 -0.17 7.35
CA GLY A 155 -3.73 -0.77 8.27
C GLY A 155 -4.13 -2.21 7.89
N ARG A 156 -4.85 -2.86 8.76
CA ARG A 156 -5.31 -4.25 8.62
C ARG A 156 -5.99 -4.51 7.28
N PHE A 157 -6.82 -3.57 6.80
CA PHE A 157 -7.53 -3.72 5.53
C PHE A 157 -6.59 -3.87 4.33
N ALA A 158 -5.48 -3.11 4.31
CA ALA A 158 -4.48 -3.23 3.24
C ALA A 158 -3.80 -4.62 3.23
N TRP A 159 -3.56 -5.21 4.39
CA TRP A 159 -3.04 -6.57 4.53
C TRP A 159 -4.04 -7.62 4.05
N GLU A 160 -5.30 -7.53 4.49
CA GLU A 160 -6.37 -8.45 4.09
C GLU A 160 -6.58 -8.47 2.56
N LEU A 161 -6.51 -7.32 1.89
CA LEU A 161 -6.58 -7.25 0.44
C LEU A 161 -5.33 -7.89 -0.20
N ALA A 162 -4.14 -7.54 0.30
CA ALA A 162 -2.87 -8.02 -0.25
C ALA A 162 -2.69 -9.53 -0.12
N ASP A 163 -3.20 -10.15 0.94
CA ASP A 163 -3.18 -11.60 1.13
C ASP A 163 -3.93 -12.35 0.01
N VAL A 164 -4.89 -11.68 -0.65
CA VAL A 164 -5.68 -12.28 -1.73
C VAL A 164 -5.17 -11.85 -3.11
N ASP A 165 -5.00 -10.55 -3.34
CA ASP A 165 -4.77 -10.01 -4.69
C ASP A 165 -3.29 -9.86 -5.08
N LEU A 166 -2.39 -9.77 -4.10
CA LEU A 166 -0.94 -9.63 -4.33
C LEU A 166 -0.15 -10.90 -3.97
N PHE A 167 -0.55 -11.58 -2.89
CA PHE A 167 0.18 -12.72 -2.34
C PHE A 167 -0.61 -14.04 -2.40
N GLY A 168 -1.80 -14.01 -2.98
CA GLY A 168 -2.60 -15.20 -3.22
C GLY A 168 -1.99 -16.13 -4.28
N ALA A 169 -2.61 -17.30 -4.48
CA ALA A 169 -2.11 -18.30 -5.42
C ALA A 169 -2.10 -17.83 -6.89
N GLN A 170 -2.89 -16.84 -7.23
CA GLN A 170 -2.97 -16.24 -8.58
C GLN A 170 -2.82 -14.73 -8.47
N PRO A 171 -1.87 -14.11 -9.17
CA PRO A 171 -1.71 -12.65 -9.20
C PRO A 171 -2.88 -12.00 -9.94
N PHE A 172 -3.35 -10.83 -9.45
CA PHE A 172 -4.50 -10.13 -10.02
C PHE A 172 -4.10 -9.06 -11.04
N TYR A 173 -2.89 -8.55 -10.97
CA TYR A 173 -2.47 -7.34 -11.70
C TYR A 173 -1.32 -7.61 -12.66
N ASP A 174 -1.00 -8.86 -12.90
CA ASP A 174 -0.11 -9.19 -13.98
C ASP A 174 -0.81 -8.96 -15.34
N TRP A 175 -0.08 -9.07 -16.41
CA TRP A 175 -0.57 -8.85 -17.75
C TRP A 175 -0.80 -10.18 -18.51
N SER A 176 -1.10 -11.25 -17.76
CA SER A 176 -1.54 -12.51 -18.35
C SER A 176 -2.93 -12.38 -18.98
N ARG A 177 -3.36 -13.39 -19.74
CA ARG A 177 -4.70 -13.37 -20.35
C ARG A 177 -5.84 -13.43 -19.32
N GLU A 178 -5.56 -13.89 -18.13
CA GLU A 178 -6.55 -14.12 -17.05
C GLU A 178 -6.69 -12.95 -16.11
N THR A 179 -5.74 -12.03 -16.12
CA THR A 179 -5.71 -10.84 -15.26
C THR A 179 -5.72 -9.56 -16.09
N PRO A 180 -6.21 -8.43 -15.57
CA PRO A 180 -6.30 -7.19 -16.33
C PRO A 180 -4.92 -6.59 -16.60
N TYR A 181 -4.75 -5.98 -17.77
CA TYR A 181 -3.62 -5.08 -18.02
C TYR A 181 -3.73 -3.87 -17.09
N THR A 182 -2.73 -3.66 -16.26
CA THR A 182 -2.77 -2.66 -15.19
C THR A 182 -1.73 -1.58 -15.40
N PHE A 183 -2.16 -0.32 -15.30
CA PHE A 183 -1.37 0.89 -15.56
C PHE A 183 -1.51 1.84 -14.39
N VAL A 184 -0.39 2.21 -13.75
CA VAL A 184 -0.39 3.02 -12.54
C VAL A 184 0.32 4.35 -12.80
N PHE A 185 -0.37 5.46 -12.48
CA PHE A 185 0.14 6.81 -12.64
C PHE A 185 0.08 7.56 -11.31
N CYS A 186 1.06 8.40 -11.02
CA CYS A 186 1.05 9.29 -9.86
C CYS A 186 1.55 10.69 -10.23
N GLY A 187 1.12 11.70 -9.48
CA GLY A 187 1.69 13.03 -9.53
C GLY A 187 3.02 13.10 -8.77
N THR A 188 3.89 14.03 -9.14
CA THR A 188 5.20 14.19 -8.49
C THR A 188 5.26 15.41 -7.58
N ARG A 189 4.21 16.21 -7.54
CA ARG A 189 4.16 17.46 -6.79
C ARG A 189 3.14 17.39 -5.66
N GLY A 190 3.51 17.94 -4.51
CA GLY A 190 2.54 18.22 -3.46
C GLY A 190 1.66 19.43 -3.76
N TYR A 191 0.66 19.66 -2.92
CA TYR A 191 -0.24 20.80 -3.01
C TYR A 191 0.49 22.13 -2.85
N ARG A 192 -0.10 23.22 -3.38
CA ARG A 192 0.38 24.59 -3.25
C ARG A 192 -0.54 25.44 -2.35
N GLY A 193 -0.03 26.56 -1.89
CA GLY A 193 -0.80 27.50 -1.04
C GLY A 193 -1.14 26.91 0.32
N LEU A 194 -2.33 27.19 0.83
CA LEU A 194 -2.78 26.74 2.15
C LEU A 194 -2.84 25.22 2.29
N SER A 195 -3.09 24.50 1.20
CA SER A 195 -3.14 23.04 1.20
C SER A 195 -1.75 22.39 1.32
N ALA A 196 -0.67 23.16 1.20
CA ALA A 196 0.70 22.64 1.32
C ALA A 196 1.01 22.06 2.71
N VAL A 197 0.24 22.39 3.74
CA VAL A 197 0.32 21.80 5.10
C VAL A 197 0.06 20.29 5.08
N ALA A 198 -0.65 19.81 4.07
CA ALA A 198 -0.90 18.36 3.86
C ALA A 198 0.33 17.60 3.38
N ASN A 199 1.24 18.28 2.72
CA ASN A 199 2.34 17.63 2.02
C ASN A 199 3.24 16.88 3.01
N SER A 200 3.64 15.70 2.57
CA SER A 200 4.69 14.89 3.19
C SER A 200 5.73 14.53 2.13
N PRO A 201 6.99 14.34 2.48
CA PRO A 201 8.01 13.93 1.52
C PRO A 201 7.64 12.59 0.84
N GLY A 202 7.96 12.46 -0.45
CA GLY A 202 7.67 11.23 -1.20
C GLY A 202 6.20 11.00 -1.53
N THR A 203 5.40 12.08 -1.62
CA THR A 203 3.96 12.03 -1.93
C THR A 203 3.59 12.96 -3.08
N ASP A 204 2.40 12.73 -3.64
CA ASP A 204 1.72 13.65 -4.57
C ASP A 204 0.87 14.71 -3.82
N GLY A 205 1.06 14.84 -2.51
CA GLY A 205 0.28 15.65 -1.59
C GLY A 205 -0.69 14.83 -0.73
N THR A 206 -1.12 13.66 -1.19
CA THR A 206 -2.09 12.79 -0.50
C THR A 206 -1.60 11.36 -0.32
N VAL A 207 -1.05 10.76 -1.38
CA VAL A 207 -0.63 9.36 -1.38
C VAL A 207 0.88 9.29 -1.58
N ARG A 208 1.54 8.38 -0.86
CA ARG A 208 2.97 8.09 -1.05
C ARG A 208 3.20 7.44 -2.41
N TRP A 209 4.24 7.85 -3.13
CA TRP A 209 4.57 7.26 -4.44
C TRP A 209 4.77 5.74 -4.35
N ALA A 210 5.51 5.28 -3.33
CA ALA A 210 5.66 3.85 -3.05
C ALA A 210 4.32 3.17 -2.73
N GLY A 211 3.38 3.89 -2.12
CA GLY A 211 2.04 3.42 -1.79
C GLY A 211 1.05 3.44 -2.97
N CYS A 212 1.39 4.08 -4.09
CA CYS A 212 0.61 3.97 -5.34
C CYS A 212 0.91 2.66 -6.06
N ALA A 213 2.16 2.20 -6.02
CA ALA A 213 2.61 1.04 -6.78
C ALA A 213 1.92 -0.25 -6.32
N LEU A 214 1.69 -1.17 -7.27
CA LEU A 214 1.23 -2.52 -7.00
C LEU A 214 2.39 -3.50 -6.79
N ASN A 215 3.60 -3.12 -7.23
CA ASN A 215 4.79 -3.93 -7.05
C ASN A 215 5.10 -4.08 -5.57
N SER A 216 4.86 -5.27 -5.06
CA SER A 216 4.96 -5.58 -3.64
C SER A 216 5.53 -6.96 -3.42
N ARG A 217 6.15 -7.19 -2.28
CA ARG A 217 6.61 -8.49 -1.86
C ARG A 217 6.37 -8.69 -0.37
N ARG A 218 6.40 -9.94 0.06
CA ARG A 218 6.26 -10.33 1.46
C ARG A 218 7.55 -10.90 2.01
N VAL A 219 7.91 -10.49 3.21
CA VAL A 219 9.03 -11.02 3.98
C VAL A 219 8.51 -11.40 5.36
N THR A 220 8.88 -12.57 5.86
CA THR A 220 8.64 -12.98 7.24
C THR A 220 9.98 -13.04 7.97
N LEU A 221 10.07 -12.36 9.10
CA LEU A 221 11.16 -12.43 10.05
C LEU A 221 10.68 -13.24 11.26
N ASP A 222 10.99 -14.53 11.25
CA ASP A 222 10.60 -15.44 12.34
C ASP A 222 11.73 -15.51 13.37
N LEU A 223 11.54 -14.82 14.47
CA LEU A 223 12.51 -14.71 15.56
C LEU A 223 12.12 -15.57 16.76
N THR A 224 11.13 -16.46 16.61
CA THR A 224 10.77 -17.42 17.64
C THR A 224 11.94 -18.36 17.91
N ASN A 225 12.02 -18.88 19.14
CA ASN A 225 13.08 -19.79 19.54
C ASN A 225 13.03 -21.14 18.82
N GLU A 226 11.83 -21.56 18.41
CA GLU A 226 11.60 -22.82 17.68
C GLU A 226 12.01 -22.75 16.20
N CYS A 227 12.24 -21.56 15.66
CA CYS A 227 12.60 -21.40 14.27
C CYS A 227 14.08 -21.62 14.03
N ASP A 228 14.43 -22.51 13.11
CA ASP A 228 15.82 -22.72 12.68
C ASP A 228 16.42 -21.46 12.04
N ASP A 229 17.72 -21.23 12.27
CA ASP A 229 18.41 -20.02 11.79
C ASP A 229 18.30 -19.81 10.28
N ASP A 230 18.33 -20.87 9.49
CA ASP A 230 18.21 -20.81 8.03
C ASP A 230 16.77 -20.48 7.56
N ALA A 231 15.77 -20.71 8.40
CA ALA A 231 14.36 -20.47 8.11
C ALA A 231 13.85 -19.12 8.65
N ARG A 232 14.66 -18.37 9.41
CA ARG A 232 14.25 -17.13 10.07
C ARG A 232 13.81 -16.03 9.12
N VAL A 233 14.35 -15.99 7.92
CA VAL A 233 13.97 -15.01 6.91
C VAL A 233 13.38 -15.73 5.70
N ARG A 234 12.08 -15.59 5.53
CA ARG A 234 11.37 -16.11 4.37
C ARG A 234 10.90 -14.94 3.52
N ALA A 235 11.45 -14.82 2.34
CA ALA A 235 11.01 -13.85 1.35
C ALA A 235 10.26 -14.57 0.24
N MET A 236 9.04 -14.12 -0.05
CA MET A 236 8.34 -14.59 -1.23
C MET A 236 9.10 -14.14 -2.47
N ALA A 237 9.31 -15.04 -3.42
CA ALA A 237 9.76 -14.67 -4.74
C ALA A 237 8.73 -13.75 -5.39
N TRP A 238 9.18 -12.89 -6.30
CA TRP A 238 8.26 -12.18 -7.18
C TRP A 238 7.48 -13.22 -8.00
N THR A 239 6.18 -13.29 -7.75
CA THR A 239 5.29 -14.23 -8.44
C THR A 239 4.49 -13.56 -9.55
N GLN A 240 4.48 -12.24 -9.57
CA GLN A 240 3.83 -11.44 -10.60
C GLN A 240 4.86 -10.55 -11.29
N GLU A 241 4.60 -10.25 -12.55
CA GLU A 241 5.43 -9.35 -13.32
C GLU A 241 5.30 -7.90 -12.81
N ASP A 242 6.36 -7.12 -12.96
CA ASP A 242 6.35 -5.73 -12.50
C ASP A 242 5.26 -4.93 -13.20
N VAL A 243 4.43 -4.25 -12.41
CA VAL A 243 3.50 -3.24 -12.88
C VAL A 243 4.16 -1.87 -12.74
N PRO A 244 4.61 -1.24 -13.84
CA PRO A 244 5.36 0.00 -13.74
C PRO A 244 4.53 1.13 -13.13
N LEU A 245 5.16 1.91 -12.24
CA LEU A 245 4.62 3.17 -11.75
C LEU A 245 5.09 4.30 -12.68
N HIS A 246 4.18 5.05 -13.29
CA HIS A 246 4.48 6.15 -14.19
C HIS A 246 4.28 7.51 -13.49
N PRO A 247 5.36 8.17 -13.04
CA PRO A 247 5.28 9.50 -12.44
C PRO A 247 5.06 10.58 -13.49
N ILE A 248 4.10 11.45 -13.26
CA ILE A 248 3.76 12.57 -14.15
C ILE A 248 4.21 13.88 -13.52
N ALA A 249 5.10 14.57 -14.22
CA ALA A 249 5.71 15.80 -13.73
C ALA A 249 4.69 16.92 -13.50
N GLY A 250 4.91 17.67 -12.41
CA GLY A 250 4.24 18.96 -12.18
C GLY A 250 2.78 18.90 -11.76
N ILE A 251 2.20 17.72 -11.57
CA ILE A 251 0.83 17.55 -11.08
C ILE A 251 0.79 16.97 -9.67
N ASP A 252 -0.28 17.25 -8.95
CA ASP A 252 -0.58 16.75 -7.62
C ASP A 252 -1.76 15.77 -7.64
N HIS A 253 -2.12 15.24 -6.48
CA HIS A 253 -3.18 14.23 -6.32
C HIS A 253 -4.54 14.66 -6.90
N GLY A 254 -4.90 15.94 -6.77
CA GLY A 254 -6.16 16.46 -7.29
C GLY A 254 -6.09 16.81 -8.78
N SER A 255 -4.97 17.37 -9.22
CA SER A 255 -4.81 17.84 -10.59
C SER A 255 -4.64 16.69 -11.61
N ILE A 256 -4.21 15.52 -11.18
CA ILE A 256 -4.22 14.32 -12.04
C ILE A 256 -5.63 13.97 -12.55
N LEU A 257 -6.65 14.32 -11.78
CA LEU A 257 -8.05 14.10 -12.13
C LEU A 257 -8.70 15.34 -12.78
N SER A 258 -8.49 16.52 -12.17
CA SER A 258 -9.20 17.76 -12.54
C SER A 258 -8.57 18.52 -13.71
N ALA A 259 -7.30 18.30 -14.00
CA ALA A 259 -6.55 18.96 -15.08
C ALA A 259 -5.44 18.04 -15.63
N PRO A 260 -5.80 16.88 -16.21
CA PRO A 260 -4.82 15.94 -16.73
C PRO A 260 -4.00 16.57 -17.86
N PRO A 261 -2.66 16.51 -17.82
CA PRO A 261 -1.84 17.03 -18.91
C PRO A 261 -1.97 16.16 -20.16
N PRO A 262 -1.76 16.72 -21.36
CA PRO A 262 -1.91 15.99 -22.63
C PRO A 262 -1.10 14.69 -22.69
N VAL A 263 0.11 14.68 -22.15
CA VAL A 263 0.96 13.48 -22.11
C VAL A 263 0.31 12.34 -21.31
N LEU A 264 -0.33 12.63 -20.18
CA LEU A 264 -1.03 11.63 -19.38
C LEU A 264 -2.28 11.12 -20.11
N VAL A 265 -3.04 12.03 -20.74
CA VAL A 265 -4.21 11.64 -21.55
C VAL A 265 -3.79 10.68 -22.66
N GLN A 266 -2.71 10.99 -23.38
CA GLN A 266 -2.19 10.14 -24.46
C GLN A 266 -1.78 8.76 -23.93
N LEU A 267 -1.01 8.71 -22.82
CA LEU A 267 -0.60 7.47 -22.20
C LEU A 267 -1.78 6.59 -21.80
N VAL A 268 -2.83 7.19 -21.25
CA VAL A 268 -4.05 6.46 -20.83
C VAL A 268 -4.84 5.97 -22.04
N VAL A 269 -4.99 6.78 -23.06
CA VAL A 269 -5.67 6.40 -24.32
C VAL A 269 -4.95 5.22 -24.98
N ASP A 270 -3.64 5.26 -25.04
CA ASP A 270 -2.83 4.18 -25.61
C ASP A 270 -2.87 2.92 -24.73
N ALA A 271 -2.86 3.06 -23.39
CA ALA A 271 -3.03 1.98 -22.44
C ALA A 271 -4.36 1.24 -22.66
N LEU A 272 -5.46 1.94 -22.82
CA LEU A 272 -6.79 1.37 -23.08
C LEU A 272 -6.92 0.66 -24.44
N ARG A 273 -5.95 0.83 -25.33
CA ARG A 273 -5.87 0.15 -26.64
C ARG A 273 -4.98 -1.09 -26.62
N VAL A 274 -4.27 -1.35 -25.53
CA VAL A 274 -3.45 -2.55 -25.37
C VAL A 274 -4.37 -3.78 -25.45
N SER A 275 -4.01 -4.75 -26.27
CA SER A 275 -4.82 -5.95 -26.48
C SER A 275 -4.00 -7.26 -26.44
N SER A 276 -2.71 -7.15 -26.19
CA SER A 276 -1.81 -8.30 -26.13
C SER A 276 -0.64 -8.02 -25.21
N ARG A 277 0.01 -9.07 -24.74
CA ARG A 277 1.25 -9.00 -23.95
C ARG A 277 2.32 -8.15 -24.65
N GLN A 278 2.60 -8.43 -25.90
CA GLN A 278 3.55 -7.65 -26.69
C GLN A 278 3.18 -6.16 -26.80
N GLY A 279 1.86 -5.89 -26.89
CA GLY A 279 1.34 -4.52 -26.86
C GLY A 279 1.62 -3.81 -25.54
N TYR A 280 1.42 -4.52 -24.41
CA TYR A 280 1.74 -4.02 -23.07
C TYR A 280 3.23 -3.74 -22.89
N GLU A 281 4.10 -4.66 -23.31
CA GLU A 281 5.56 -4.49 -23.25
C GLU A 281 6.02 -3.26 -24.04
N ARG A 282 5.52 -3.10 -25.27
CA ARG A 282 5.83 -1.91 -26.09
C ARG A 282 5.35 -0.63 -25.43
N TRP A 283 4.09 -0.64 -24.96
CA TRP A 283 3.53 0.51 -24.26
C TRP A 283 4.38 0.86 -23.02
N SER A 284 4.79 -0.11 -22.21
CA SER A 284 5.60 0.09 -21.01
C SER A 284 6.97 0.72 -21.33
N VAL A 285 7.63 0.26 -22.41
CA VAL A 285 8.90 0.83 -22.86
C VAL A 285 8.74 2.27 -23.34
N ASP A 286 7.69 2.56 -24.09
CA ASP A 286 7.43 3.91 -24.61
C ASP A 286 7.02 4.87 -23.48
N ALA A 287 6.17 4.42 -22.55
CA ALA A 287 5.80 5.18 -21.39
C ALA A 287 7.02 5.49 -20.49
N GLU A 288 7.91 4.51 -20.25
CA GLU A 288 9.11 4.72 -19.45
C GLU A 288 10.06 5.76 -20.08
N ARG A 289 10.19 5.78 -21.40
CA ARG A 289 10.96 6.83 -22.09
C ARG A 289 10.41 8.23 -21.82
N LEU A 290 9.07 8.37 -21.79
CA LEU A 290 8.43 9.67 -21.58
C LEU A 290 8.54 10.15 -20.11
N VAL A 291 8.60 9.24 -19.15
CA VAL A 291 8.65 9.61 -17.72
C VAL A 291 10.03 9.47 -17.09
N ARG A 292 11.04 9.03 -17.82
CA ARG A 292 12.40 8.74 -17.31
C ARG A 292 12.99 9.90 -16.54
N ASP A 293 13.09 11.08 -17.15
CA ASP A 293 13.69 12.26 -16.53
C ASP A 293 12.92 12.65 -15.26
N THR A 294 11.61 12.50 -15.27
CA THR A 294 10.75 12.72 -14.11
C THR A 294 11.08 11.74 -12.99
N ARG A 295 11.21 10.45 -13.31
CA ARG A 295 11.55 9.40 -12.35
C ARG A 295 12.94 9.59 -11.76
N GLU A 296 13.94 9.91 -12.58
CA GLU A 296 15.32 10.15 -12.15
C GLU A 296 15.45 11.37 -11.24
N ALA A 297 14.60 12.38 -11.43
CA ALA A 297 14.54 13.56 -10.56
C ALA A 297 13.83 13.30 -9.22
N MET A 298 13.11 12.20 -9.07
CA MET A 298 12.41 11.86 -7.83
C MET A 298 13.36 11.28 -6.79
N VAL A 299 13.15 11.68 -5.54
CA VAL A 299 13.82 11.04 -4.40
C VAL A 299 13.32 9.58 -4.29
N PRO A 300 14.21 8.59 -4.27
CA PRO A 300 13.82 7.19 -4.17
C PRO A 300 13.33 6.88 -2.76
N TRP A 301 12.05 6.61 -2.61
CA TRP A 301 11.42 6.16 -1.38
C TRP A 301 10.96 4.71 -1.49
N GLN A 302 11.02 3.98 -0.37
CA GLN A 302 10.40 2.66 -0.23
C GLN A 302 9.50 2.65 1.00
N GLN A 303 8.39 1.97 0.91
CA GLN A 303 7.44 1.75 1.99
C GLN A 303 7.55 0.32 2.51
N PHE A 304 7.56 0.16 3.84
CA PHE A 304 7.47 -1.13 4.51
C PHE A 304 6.21 -1.14 5.37
N LEU A 305 5.30 -2.03 5.08
CA LEU A 305 4.14 -2.31 5.92
C LEU A 305 4.52 -3.46 6.84
N VAL A 306 4.64 -3.17 8.11
CA VAL A 306 5.16 -4.14 9.08
C VAL A 306 4.07 -4.50 10.09
N ARG A 307 3.88 -5.79 10.30
CA ARG A 307 3.05 -6.36 11.36
C ARG A 307 3.93 -7.14 12.32
N ALA A 308 3.80 -6.87 13.61
CA ALA A 308 4.47 -7.65 14.66
C ALA A 308 3.44 -8.54 15.36
N VAL A 309 3.74 -9.84 15.47
CA VAL A 309 2.86 -10.85 16.08
C VAL A 309 3.65 -11.77 17.01
N ASP A 310 2.97 -12.38 17.98
CA ASP A 310 3.54 -13.48 18.73
C ASP A 310 3.36 -14.84 17.99
N GLU A 311 3.84 -15.93 18.61
CA GLU A 311 3.77 -17.29 18.06
C GLU A 311 2.34 -17.79 17.85
N ARG A 312 1.36 -17.17 18.53
CA ARG A 312 -0.07 -17.48 18.39
C ARG A 312 -0.75 -16.66 17.30
N GLY A 313 -0.04 -15.65 16.75
CA GLY A 313 -0.56 -14.71 15.76
C GLY A 313 -1.24 -13.49 16.38
N ASP A 314 -1.17 -13.31 17.70
CA ASP A 314 -1.70 -12.14 18.38
C ASP A 314 -0.79 -10.93 18.16
N GLY A 315 -1.40 -9.76 17.95
CA GLY A 315 -0.67 -8.54 17.63
C GLY A 315 0.18 -8.01 18.79
N ILE A 316 1.46 -7.76 18.53
CA ILE A 316 2.37 -7.08 19.46
C ILE A 316 2.15 -5.57 19.29
N ARG A 317 1.67 -4.88 20.32
CA ARG A 317 1.24 -3.48 20.23
C ARG A 317 2.33 -2.48 20.52
N ASP A 318 3.20 -2.77 21.50
CA ASP A 318 4.35 -1.94 21.86
C ASP A 318 5.64 -2.52 21.29
N TRP A 319 6.06 -2.02 20.14
CA TRP A 319 7.26 -2.45 19.44
C TRP A 319 7.85 -1.34 18.59
N ASN A 320 9.08 -1.48 18.16
CA ASN A 320 9.71 -0.57 17.22
C ASN A 320 10.75 -1.29 16.36
N LEU A 321 10.99 -0.75 15.18
CA LEU A 321 11.99 -1.21 14.22
C LEU A 321 12.80 -0.02 13.72
N GLN A 322 14.12 -0.10 13.82
CA GLN A 322 15.05 0.88 13.29
C GLN A 322 16.01 0.21 12.31
N LEU A 323 16.00 0.61 11.07
CA LEU A 323 17.04 0.22 10.10
C LEU A 323 18.25 1.13 10.26
N ALA A 324 19.44 0.53 10.24
CA ALA A 324 20.70 1.25 10.33
C ALA A 324 21.78 0.60 9.44
N LEU A 325 22.71 1.40 8.96
CA LEU A 325 23.96 0.92 8.39
C LEU A 325 25.00 0.80 9.50
N ARG A 326 25.70 -0.33 9.53
CA ARG A 326 26.81 -0.58 10.47
C ARG A 326 28.15 -0.30 9.78
N GLU A 327 28.91 0.63 10.31
CA GLU A 327 30.27 0.92 9.91
C GLU A 327 31.20 0.72 11.12
N GLY A 328 31.82 -0.46 11.22
CA GLY A 328 32.53 -0.88 12.42
C GLY A 328 31.60 -0.99 13.63
N SER A 329 31.86 -0.21 14.69
CA SER A 329 31.02 -0.10 15.88
C SER A 329 29.90 0.94 15.75
N THR A 330 29.92 1.77 14.71
CA THR A 330 28.97 2.86 14.53
C THR A 330 27.73 2.37 13.78
N LEU A 331 26.54 2.71 14.30
CA LEU A 331 25.25 2.49 13.65
C LEU A 331 24.70 3.84 13.18
N THR A 332 24.52 3.99 11.88
CA THR A 332 23.91 5.17 11.27
C THR A 332 22.47 4.85 10.87
N PRO A 333 21.47 5.36 11.61
CA PRO A 333 20.08 5.05 11.31
C PRO A 333 19.62 5.69 10.01
N PHE A 334 18.73 4.98 9.29
CA PHE A 334 18.01 5.56 8.16
C PHE A 334 17.01 6.60 8.65
N ALA A 335 16.86 7.67 7.88
CA ALA A 335 15.72 8.56 8.05
C ALA A 335 14.48 7.82 7.58
N GLN A 336 13.57 7.59 8.50
CA GLN A 336 12.29 6.94 8.25
C GLN A 336 11.17 7.73 8.89
N ASP A 337 10.04 7.81 8.19
CA ASP A 337 8.78 8.31 8.72
C ASP A 337 7.95 7.10 9.14
N VAL A 338 7.51 7.06 10.39
CA VAL A 338 6.78 5.94 10.98
C VAL A 338 5.34 6.34 11.24
N HIS A 339 4.43 5.60 10.63
CA HIS A 339 3.00 5.71 10.88
C HIS A 339 2.52 4.47 11.65
N VAL A 340 1.82 4.71 12.76
CA VAL A 340 1.25 3.65 13.61
C VAL A 340 -0.25 3.58 13.35
N TYR A 341 -0.77 2.41 13.01
CA TYR A 341 -2.20 2.23 12.85
C TYR A 341 -2.92 2.35 14.19
N GLY A 342 -3.79 3.35 14.32
CA GLY A 342 -4.34 3.76 15.62
C GLY A 342 -5.23 2.71 16.30
N ARG A 343 -5.99 1.92 15.53
CA ARG A 343 -6.85 0.87 16.08
C ARG A 343 -6.08 -0.38 16.51
N ASP A 344 -5.00 -0.68 15.80
CA ASP A 344 -4.15 -1.82 16.08
C ASP A 344 -2.66 -1.48 15.88
N PRO A 345 -1.96 -1.03 16.93
CA PRO A 345 -0.56 -0.64 16.85
C PRO A 345 0.43 -1.77 16.50
N SER A 346 -0.05 -3.02 16.35
CA SER A 346 0.77 -4.09 15.80
C SER A 346 1.10 -3.87 14.32
N TYR A 347 0.33 -3.04 13.63
CA TYR A 347 0.57 -2.62 12.24
C TYR A 347 1.24 -1.25 12.22
N ARG A 348 2.33 -1.14 11.49
CA ARG A 348 3.05 0.11 11.27
C ARG A 348 3.50 0.23 9.83
N CYS A 349 3.57 1.46 9.36
CA CYS A 349 4.15 1.76 8.06
C CYS A 349 5.43 2.58 8.24
N PHE A 350 6.52 2.07 7.72
CA PHE A 350 7.81 2.75 7.66
C PHE A 350 8.05 3.24 6.25
N HIS A 351 8.30 4.53 6.09
CA HIS A 351 8.62 5.16 4.81
C HIS A 351 10.08 5.60 4.84
N VAL A 352 10.91 4.93 4.05
CA VAL A 352 12.37 5.06 4.10
C VAL A 352 12.89 5.80 2.91
N ASN A 353 13.65 6.87 3.15
CA ASN A 353 14.34 7.61 2.11
C ASN A 353 15.63 6.90 1.70
N LEU A 354 15.67 6.40 0.49
CA LEU A 354 16.78 5.62 -0.05
C LEU A 354 17.90 6.49 -0.65
N SER A 355 17.70 7.80 -0.81
CA SER A 355 18.76 8.69 -1.37
C SER A 355 20.01 8.76 -0.49
N ARG A 356 19.90 8.38 0.77
CA ARG A 356 21.03 8.30 1.71
C ARG A 356 21.87 7.04 1.56
N LEU A 357 21.42 6.07 0.80
CA LEU A 357 22.24 4.94 0.38
C LEU A 357 23.25 5.48 -0.65
N LYS A 358 24.36 6.02 -0.16
CA LYS A 358 25.43 6.61 -1.01
C LYS A 358 26.09 5.57 -1.91
N ASP A 359 25.93 4.31 -1.61
CA ASP A 359 26.43 3.20 -2.39
C ASP A 359 25.34 2.67 -3.33
N PRO A 360 25.41 2.94 -4.65
CA PRO A 360 24.48 2.35 -5.61
C PRO A 360 24.45 0.82 -5.57
N ALA A 361 25.51 0.17 -5.08
CA ALA A 361 25.54 -1.27 -4.88
C ALA A 361 24.54 -1.74 -3.82
N LEU A 362 24.18 -0.90 -2.83
CA LEU A 362 23.13 -1.22 -1.88
C LEU A 362 21.73 -1.24 -2.49
N LEU A 363 21.52 -0.55 -3.61
CA LEU A 363 20.28 -0.60 -4.38
C LEU A 363 20.19 -1.82 -5.30
N THR A 364 21.32 -2.41 -5.66
CA THR A 364 21.43 -3.46 -6.70
C THR A 364 21.97 -4.78 -6.19
N ALA A 365 22.68 -4.79 -5.04
CA ALA A 365 23.30 -5.96 -4.45
C ALA A 365 22.76 -6.20 -3.01
N ARG A 366 23.27 -7.25 -2.37
CA ARG A 366 23.06 -7.47 -0.94
C ARG A 366 23.53 -6.25 -0.16
N PRO A 367 22.72 -5.69 0.73
CA PRO A 367 23.19 -4.66 1.64
C PRO A 367 24.21 -5.28 2.59
N ARG A 368 25.47 -5.00 2.37
CA ARG A 368 26.53 -5.29 3.35
C ARG A 368 26.32 -4.32 4.52
N ASN A 369 26.36 -4.86 5.76
CA ASN A 369 26.26 -4.06 6.96
C ASN A 369 24.86 -3.43 7.24
N LEU A 370 23.78 -3.94 6.67
CA LEU A 370 22.43 -3.52 7.05
C LEU A 370 22.01 -4.23 8.33
N THR A 371 21.66 -3.44 9.34
CA THR A 371 21.19 -3.94 10.64
C THR A 371 19.77 -3.45 10.90
N ALA A 372 18.91 -4.34 11.38
CA ALA A 372 17.61 -4.00 11.95
C ALA A 372 17.71 -4.11 13.48
N GLN A 373 17.40 -3.03 14.17
CA GLN A 373 17.23 -3.02 15.62
C GLN A 373 15.75 -3.12 15.93
N LEU A 374 15.38 -4.11 16.72
CA LEU A 374 14.02 -4.41 17.10
C LEU A 374 13.85 -4.25 18.62
N TYR A 375 12.68 -3.77 18.99
CA TYR A 375 12.24 -3.65 20.36
C TYR A 375 10.79 -4.09 20.45
N ALA A 376 10.44 -4.87 21.47
CA ALA A 376 9.06 -5.22 21.78
C ALA A 376 8.86 -5.28 23.30
N SER A 377 7.68 -4.85 23.78
CA SER A 377 7.34 -4.86 25.21
C SER A 377 5.90 -5.28 25.43
N THR A 378 5.66 -6.08 26.46
CA THR A 378 4.31 -6.40 26.94
C THR A 378 3.75 -5.34 27.87
N GLY A 379 4.59 -4.42 28.36
CA GLY A 379 4.23 -3.43 29.38
C GLY A 379 4.01 -4.03 30.78
N THR A 380 4.30 -5.32 30.99
CA THR A 380 4.12 -6.00 32.28
C THR A 380 5.32 -6.86 32.63
N GLN A 381 5.50 -7.14 33.95
CA GLN A 381 6.52 -8.08 34.43
C GLN A 381 6.03 -9.54 34.45
N ARG A 382 4.76 -9.79 34.12
CA ARG A 382 4.16 -11.13 34.20
C ARG A 382 4.28 -11.94 32.92
N VAL A 383 4.42 -11.26 31.80
CA VAL A 383 4.54 -11.87 30.47
C VAL A 383 5.66 -11.16 29.74
N TRP A 384 6.48 -11.93 29.04
CA TRP A 384 7.65 -11.41 28.33
C TRP A 384 7.56 -11.73 26.85
N TYR A 385 8.04 -10.84 26.03
CA TYR A 385 8.46 -11.22 24.68
C TYR A 385 9.88 -11.78 24.76
N THR A 386 10.10 -12.90 24.10
CA THR A 386 11.38 -13.57 23.97
C THR A 386 11.64 -13.90 22.49
N GLY A 387 12.82 -14.40 22.19
CA GLY A 387 13.15 -14.81 20.84
C GLY A 387 14.64 -14.85 20.61
N ALA A 388 15.01 -15.47 19.52
CA ALA A 388 16.39 -15.54 19.06
C ALA A 388 16.95 -14.14 18.76
N ARG A 389 18.28 -14.01 18.82
CA ARG A 389 18.98 -12.74 18.56
C ARG A 389 18.71 -11.63 19.59
N ALA A 390 18.29 -12.01 20.81
CA ALA A 390 18.20 -11.07 21.92
C ALA A 390 19.57 -10.48 22.27
N ASP A 391 19.63 -9.15 22.44
CA ASP A 391 20.86 -8.47 22.86
C ASP A 391 21.11 -8.63 24.37
N SER A 392 20.10 -9.01 25.15
CA SER A 392 20.17 -9.25 26.59
C SER A 392 19.12 -10.26 27.02
N PRO A 393 19.44 -11.22 27.92
CA PRO A 393 18.47 -12.15 28.45
C PRO A 393 17.34 -11.42 29.21
N PRO A 394 16.10 -11.89 29.15
CA PRO A 394 14.93 -11.24 29.75
C PRO A 394 15.04 -11.12 31.30
N LEU A 395 15.79 -12.00 31.92
CA LEU A 395 15.83 -12.21 33.40
C LEU A 395 16.74 -11.28 34.19
N GLU A 396 17.59 -10.48 33.54
CA GLU A 396 18.63 -9.71 34.25
C GLU A 396 18.21 -8.32 34.75
N SER A 397 16.98 -7.86 34.50
CA SER A 397 16.55 -6.55 34.97
C SER A 397 15.12 -6.57 35.51
N PRO A 398 14.91 -6.54 36.82
CA PRO A 398 13.59 -6.53 37.45
C PRO A 398 12.74 -5.26 37.07
N ASN A 399 13.37 -4.23 36.52
CA ASN A 399 12.72 -2.99 36.14
C ASN A 399 12.34 -2.90 34.66
N ARG A 400 12.60 -3.93 33.86
CA ARG A 400 12.23 -3.96 32.44
C ARG A 400 10.96 -4.78 32.23
N ALA A 401 9.83 -4.13 32.15
CA ALA A 401 8.54 -4.76 31.95
C ALA A 401 8.49 -5.54 30.63
N GLY A 402 8.64 -6.86 30.69
CA GLY A 402 8.41 -7.78 29.58
C GLY A 402 9.07 -7.41 28.25
N THR A 403 10.26 -6.84 28.28
CA THR A 403 10.92 -6.24 27.11
C THR A 403 11.86 -7.20 26.43
N TRP A 404 11.73 -7.35 25.12
CA TRP A 404 12.71 -7.98 24.24
C TRP A 404 13.42 -6.91 23.39
N ARG A 405 14.71 -7.09 23.19
CA ARG A 405 15.51 -6.30 22.26
C ARG A 405 16.40 -7.23 21.46
N GLY A 406 16.51 -6.97 20.18
CA GLY A 406 17.39 -7.74 19.32
C GLY A 406 17.94 -6.91 18.18
N SER A 407 19.12 -7.29 17.76
CA SER A 407 19.82 -6.73 16.60
C SER A 407 20.02 -7.82 15.55
N LEU A 408 19.49 -7.57 14.36
CA LEU A 408 19.55 -8.47 13.22
C LEU A 408 20.49 -7.92 12.17
N ASP A 409 21.53 -8.68 11.86
CA ASP A 409 22.31 -8.45 10.66
C ASP A 409 21.55 -8.97 9.44
N LEU A 410 20.85 -8.08 8.74
CA LEU A 410 20.10 -8.43 7.55
C LEU A 410 21.01 -8.81 6.37
N SER A 411 22.27 -8.45 6.40
CA SER A 411 23.24 -8.83 5.37
C SER A 411 23.62 -10.31 5.41
N SER A 412 23.59 -10.92 6.62
CA SER A 412 23.90 -12.33 6.85
C SER A 412 22.68 -13.24 6.72
N ILE A 413 21.48 -12.71 6.98
CA ILE A 413 20.24 -13.48 7.10
C ILE A 413 19.53 -13.65 5.75
N LEU A 414 19.75 -12.75 4.80
CA LEU A 414 19.14 -12.85 3.47
C LEU A 414 19.76 -14.01 2.70
N PRO A 415 19.01 -15.08 2.41
CA PRO A 415 19.60 -16.29 1.81
C PRO A 415 20.26 -16.04 0.47
N GLY A 416 21.32 -16.82 0.24
CA GLY A 416 22.12 -16.99 -0.99
C GLY A 416 21.76 -16.18 -2.23
N GLY A 417 22.47 -15.12 -2.44
CA GLY A 417 22.83 -14.61 -3.79
C GLY A 417 21.86 -13.70 -4.51
N ALA A 418 20.55 -13.73 -4.32
CA ALA A 418 19.62 -13.16 -5.29
C ALA A 418 18.57 -12.16 -4.74
N ILE A 419 18.52 -11.90 -3.44
CA ILE A 419 17.47 -11.04 -2.88
C ILE A 419 18.02 -9.64 -2.67
N ARG A 420 17.63 -8.73 -3.53
CA ARG A 420 17.73 -7.29 -3.34
C ARG A 420 16.80 -6.87 -2.20
N PHE A 421 17.28 -6.10 -1.24
CA PHE A 421 16.48 -5.65 -0.10
C PHE A 421 15.68 -4.38 -0.42
N PHE A 422 16.34 -3.39 -1.06
CA PHE A 422 15.73 -2.10 -1.37
C PHE A 422 15.24 -2.03 -2.81
N TYR A 423 13.99 -1.61 -2.95
CA TYR A 423 13.31 -1.43 -4.24
C TYR A 423 12.61 -0.06 -4.22
N PRO A 424 13.20 0.97 -4.86
CA PRO A 424 12.58 2.29 -4.94
C PRO A 424 11.14 2.22 -5.47
N PHE A 425 10.27 3.06 -4.92
CA PHE A 425 8.87 3.21 -5.32
C PHE A 425 8.03 1.93 -5.20
N THR A 426 8.37 1.06 -4.25
CA THR A 426 7.62 -0.18 -3.98
C THR A 426 7.21 -0.27 -2.51
N THR A 427 6.31 -1.21 -2.23
CA THR A 427 5.89 -1.55 -0.86
C THR A 427 6.31 -2.98 -0.52
N THR A 428 6.98 -3.16 0.61
CA THR A 428 7.33 -4.47 1.16
C THR A 428 6.49 -4.74 2.41
N PHE A 429 5.79 -5.86 2.44
CA PHE A 429 5.09 -6.35 3.62
C PHE A 429 6.05 -7.17 4.46
N VAL A 430 6.14 -6.87 5.74
CA VAL A 430 7.04 -7.57 6.67
C VAL A 430 6.24 -8.05 7.87
N GLU A 431 6.29 -9.35 8.13
CA GLU A 431 5.76 -9.93 9.36
C GLU A 431 6.91 -10.30 10.29
N VAL A 432 6.89 -9.77 11.50
CA VAL A 432 7.87 -10.07 12.55
C VAL A 432 7.20 -10.95 13.60
N ARG A 433 7.81 -12.07 13.96
CA ARG A 433 7.30 -13.02 14.95
C ARG A 433 8.24 -13.14 16.13
N LEU A 434 7.69 -13.12 17.35
CA LEU A 434 8.38 -13.32 18.61
C LEU A 434 7.61 -14.35 19.47
N ASP A 435 8.30 -14.96 20.43
CA ASP A 435 7.62 -15.76 21.46
C ASP A 435 7.02 -14.86 22.54
N ARG A 436 5.95 -15.33 23.17
CA ARG A 436 5.28 -14.68 24.29
C ARG A 436 5.19 -15.65 25.47
N ASP A 437 6.05 -15.47 26.45
CA ASP A 437 6.20 -16.37 27.58
C ASP A 437 5.60 -15.80 28.86
N PRO A 438 4.65 -16.50 29.52
CA PRO A 438 4.21 -16.15 30.85
C PRO A 438 5.27 -16.54 31.88
N LEU A 439 5.50 -15.67 32.84
CA LEU A 439 6.34 -16.02 33.99
C LEU A 439 5.57 -16.89 35.01
N THR A 440 6.25 -17.85 35.59
CA THR A 440 5.71 -18.79 36.57
C THR A 440 6.32 -18.57 37.95
N GLY A 441 5.57 -18.77 39.02
CA GLY A 441 6.03 -18.62 40.41
C GLY A 441 5.24 -17.59 41.22
N ASP A 442 5.72 -17.20 42.39
CA ASP A 442 5.04 -16.22 43.25
C ASP A 442 4.93 -14.84 42.61
N GLY A 443 3.71 -14.31 42.60
CA GLY A 443 3.40 -13.04 41.92
C GLY A 443 3.30 -13.13 40.40
N MET A 444 3.39 -14.31 39.83
CA MET A 444 3.38 -14.60 38.37
C MET A 444 1.98 -14.90 37.84
N VAL A 445 1.88 -15.18 36.53
CA VAL A 445 0.62 -15.49 35.86
C VAL A 445 -0.03 -16.77 36.39
N ILE A 446 0.80 -17.77 36.76
CA ILE A 446 0.37 -19.04 37.33
C ILE A 446 1.34 -19.51 38.43
N ARG A 447 0.80 -20.09 39.50
CA ARG A 447 1.55 -20.74 40.56
C ARG A 447 0.87 -22.03 40.97
N LEU A 448 1.62 -22.90 41.59
CA LEU A 448 1.10 -24.05 42.30
C LEU A 448 0.88 -23.64 43.78
N ASP A 449 -0.35 -23.73 44.27
CA ASP A 449 -0.62 -23.55 45.68
C ASP A 449 -0.16 -24.83 46.43
N PRO A 450 0.60 -24.71 47.51
CA PRO A 450 0.98 -25.88 48.32
C PRO A 450 -0.31 -26.52 48.87
N SER A 451 -0.44 -27.83 48.70
CA SER A 451 -1.51 -28.66 49.25
C SER A 451 -1.49 -28.72 50.78
#